data_2c2e037af52a10a143ab2801dbdb89b5
#
_entry.id   2c2e037af52a10a143ab2801dbdb89b5
#
_cell.length_a   1.000
_cell.length_b   1.000
_cell.length_c   1.000
_cell.angle_alpha   90.00
_cell.angle_beta   90.00
_cell.angle_gamma   90.00
#
_symmetry.space_group_name_H-M   'P 1'
#
loop_
_entity.id
_entity.type
_entity.pdbx_description
1 polymer ?
#
loop_
_entity_poly.entity_id
_entity_poly.type
_entity_poly.pdbx_seq_one_letter_code
_entity_poly.pdbx_strand_id
1 'polypeptide(L)'
;EKQAEVARKIREEQKEKLYEAKLNFFANITHELCTPLTLINGVNDYIKISADRLADGKLEKYARILGENVTNLNELIQEILDIRKIEEVGFSHIQIKRVSVSSLIRKQCESFIPVAEQNGINFTFSDVDKPVYWNTDVPSLKKIIRNLVSNAFKYTEQKGTIDVSVRIENEYLIIKVYNTGKGIA
;
A
#
# COMPACT_ATOMS: atom_id res chain seq x y z
N GLU A 1 -12.67 -31.52 -32.19
CA GLU A 1 -11.59 -30.69 -32.77
C GLU A 1 -11.87 -29.17 -32.51
N LYS A 2 -13.02 -28.63 -32.94
CA LYS A 2 -13.36 -27.20 -32.74
C LYS A 2 -13.29 -26.70 -31.27
N GLN A 3 -13.75 -27.50 -30.30
CA GLN A 3 -13.71 -27.13 -28.88
C GLN A 3 -12.28 -27.06 -28.33
N ALA A 4 -11.40 -27.98 -28.77
CA ALA A 4 -10.00 -27.99 -28.38
C ALA A 4 -9.23 -26.78 -28.96
N GLU A 5 -9.57 -26.37 -30.18
CA GLU A 5 -8.98 -25.22 -30.86
C GLU A 5 -9.40 -23.89 -30.17
N VAL A 6 -10.67 -23.76 -29.81
CA VAL A 6 -11.18 -22.62 -29.03
C VAL A 6 -10.51 -22.54 -27.68
N ALA A 7 -10.40 -23.66 -26.95
CA ALA A 7 -9.73 -23.70 -25.64
C ALA A 7 -8.24 -23.33 -25.75
N ARG A 8 -7.55 -23.73 -26.83
CA ARG A 8 -6.16 -23.36 -27.08
C ARG A 8 -6.03 -21.85 -27.31
N LYS A 9 -6.89 -21.29 -28.14
CA LYS A 9 -6.90 -19.85 -28.46
C LYS A 9 -7.15 -18.98 -27.24
N ILE A 10 -8.13 -19.36 -26.39
CA ILE A 10 -8.39 -18.69 -25.13
C ILE A 10 -7.16 -18.73 -24.21
N ARG A 11 -6.47 -19.86 -24.12
CA ARG A 11 -5.27 -20.03 -23.30
C ARG A 11 -4.10 -19.19 -23.82
N GLU A 12 -3.94 -19.07 -25.12
CA GLU A 12 -2.93 -18.22 -25.75
C GLU A 12 -3.21 -16.74 -25.48
N GLU A 13 -4.45 -16.28 -25.66
CA GLU A 13 -4.86 -14.90 -25.33
C GLU A 13 -4.69 -14.56 -23.84
N GLN A 14 -4.99 -15.52 -22.95
CA GLN A 14 -4.76 -15.33 -21.51
C GLN A 14 -3.27 -15.22 -21.17
N LYS A 15 -2.41 -16.01 -21.81
CA LYS A 15 -0.95 -15.93 -21.63
C LYS A 15 -0.40 -14.58 -22.13
N GLU A 16 -0.88 -14.12 -23.28
CA GLU A 16 -0.44 -12.84 -23.86
C GLU A 16 -0.83 -11.66 -22.96
N LYS A 17 -2.08 -11.63 -22.49
CA LYS A 17 -2.55 -10.63 -21.53
C LYS A 17 -1.76 -10.63 -20.21
N LEU A 18 -1.44 -11.83 -19.70
CA LEU A 18 -0.62 -11.98 -18.50
C LEU A 18 0.80 -11.44 -18.73
N TYR A 19 1.37 -11.72 -19.90
CA TYR A 19 2.71 -11.25 -20.26
C TYR A 19 2.75 -9.73 -20.41
N GLU A 20 1.76 -9.12 -21.09
CA GLU A 20 1.62 -7.67 -21.19
C GLU A 20 1.44 -7.01 -19.83
N ALA A 21 0.60 -7.57 -18.96
CA ALA A 21 0.42 -7.09 -17.58
C ALA A 21 1.72 -7.15 -16.81
N LYS A 22 2.51 -8.21 -16.98
CA LYS A 22 3.83 -8.37 -16.35
C LYS A 22 4.85 -7.34 -16.84
N LEU A 23 4.89 -7.07 -18.15
CA LEU A 23 5.76 -6.04 -18.72
C LEU A 23 5.40 -4.64 -18.22
N ASN A 24 4.11 -4.30 -18.22
CA ASN A 24 3.62 -3.02 -17.71
C ASN A 24 3.91 -2.84 -16.22
N PHE A 25 3.77 -3.91 -15.44
CA PHE A 25 4.14 -3.93 -14.03
C PHE A 25 5.63 -3.62 -13.83
N PHE A 26 6.54 -4.29 -14.55
CA PHE A 26 7.97 -4.02 -14.45
C PHE A 26 8.35 -2.62 -14.92
N ALA A 27 7.70 -2.10 -15.97
CA ALA A 27 7.93 -0.76 -16.45
C ALA A 27 7.51 0.29 -15.39
N ASN A 28 6.34 0.12 -14.78
CA ASN A 28 5.85 1.00 -13.74
C ASN A 28 6.75 0.98 -12.50
N ILE A 29 7.13 -0.21 -12.03
CA ILE A 29 8.05 -0.36 -10.89
C ILE A 29 9.39 0.32 -11.17
N THR A 30 9.95 0.11 -12.37
CA THR A 30 11.22 0.75 -12.72
C THR A 30 11.10 2.27 -12.64
N HIS A 31 10.00 2.84 -13.12
CA HIS A 31 9.75 4.28 -13.04
C HIS A 31 9.59 4.76 -11.59
N GLU A 32 8.85 4.00 -10.76
CA GLU A 32 8.64 4.31 -9.35
C GLU A 32 9.90 4.16 -8.50
N LEU A 33 10.81 3.25 -8.86
CA LEU A 33 12.12 3.11 -8.22
C LEU A 33 13.10 4.23 -8.63
N CYS A 34 13.06 4.66 -9.89
CA CYS A 34 13.95 5.72 -10.38
C CYS A 34 13.69 7.07 -9.70
N THR A 35 12.44 7.38 -9.36
CA THR A 35 12.06 8.67 -8.74
C THR A 35 12.73 8.90 -7.38
N PRO A 36 12.55 8.03 -6.36
CA PRO A 36 13.21 8.19 -5.06
C PRO A 36 14.74 8.10 -5.17
N LEU A 37 15.25 7.25 -6.07
CA LEU A 37 16.70 7.11 -6.29
C LEU A 37 17.29 8.40 -6.84
N THR A 38 16.64 9.07 -7.78
CA THR A 38 17.06 10.37 -8.32
C THR A 38 17.08 11.45 -7.25
N LEU A 39 16.06 11.48 -6.37
CA LEU A 39 16.00 12.42 -5.26
C LEU A 39 17.11 12.16 -4.23
N ILE A 40 17.38 10.91 -3.89
CA ILE A 40 18.47 10.51 -2.99
C ILE A 40 19.82 10.97 -3.57
N ASN A 41 20.06 10.69 -4.85
CA ASN A 41 21.29 11.08 -5.52
C ASN A 41 21.43 12.61 -5.59
N GLY A 42 20.38 13.34 -5.96
CA GLY A 42 20.40 14.81 -6.03
C GLY A 42 20.70 15.46 -4.67
N VAL A 43 20.12 14.97 -3.58
CA VAL A 43 20.42 15.46 -2.23
C VAL A 43 21.85 15.10 -1.82
N ASN A 44 22.32 13.89 -2.14
CA ASN A 44 23.68 13.45 -1.84
C ASN A 44 24.72 14.31 -2.57
N ASP A 45 24.50 14.61 -3.86
CA ASP A 45 25.38 15.47 -4.65
C ASP A 45 25.36 16.91 -4.13
N TYR A 46 24.19 17.44 -3.74
CA TYR A 46 24.10 18.76 -3.12
C TYR A 46 24.87 18.83 -1.79
N ILE A 47 24.75 17.81 -0.94
CA ILE A 47 25.53 17.72 0.32
C ILE A 47 27.04 17.73 0.03
N LYS A 48 27.50 16.94 -0.95
CA LYS A 48 28.92 16.89 -1.32
C LYS A 48 29.47 18.24 -1.81
N ILE A 49 28.68 18.95 -2.64
CA ILE A 49 29.10 20.26 -3.20
C ILE A 49 29.04 21.36 -2.14
N SER A 50 28.15 21.25 -1.17
CA SER A 50 27.85 22.31 -0.20
C SER A 50 28.37 22.00 1.21
N ALA A 51 29.19 20.97 1.40
CA ALA A 51 29.62 20.48 2.71
C ALA A 51 30.22 21.59 3.61
N ASP A 52 30.97 22.51 3.03
CA ASP A 52 31.62 23.60 3.75
C ASP A 52 30.71 24.83 4.00
N ARG A 53 29.46 24.81 3.51
CA ARG A 53 28.55 25.97 3.53
C ARG A 53 27.15 25.66 4.11
N LEU A 54 26.93 24.44 4.56
CA LEU A 54 25.64 24.01 5.08
C LEU A 54 25.40 24.59 6.49
N ALA A 55 24.45 25.50 6.59
CA ALA A 55 23.88 25.90 7.87
C ALA A 55 23.07 24.71 8.47
N ASP A 56 23.11 24.51 9.78
CA ASP A 56 22.53 23.37 10.51
C ASP A 56 21.09 22.99 10.11
N GLY A 57 20.22 23.98 9.90
CA GLY A 57 18.83 23.73 9.53
C GLY A 57 18.58 23.16 8.11
N LYS A 58 19.55 23.28 7.22
CA LYS A 58 19.47 22.67 5.88
C LYS A 58 19.83 21.19 5.91
N LEU A 59 20.74 20.80 6.79
CA LEU A 59 21.14 19.39 6.94
C LEU A 59 19.99 18.53 7.42
N GLU A 60 19.22 18.99 8.40
CA GLU A 60 18.00 18.28 8.87
C GLU A 60 16.97 18.09 7.76
N LYS A 61 16.73 19.13 6.95
CA LYS A 61 15.82 19.05 5.81
C LYS A 61 16.26 17.98 4.80
N TYR A 62 17.56 17.94 4.47
CA TYR A 62 18.08 16.96 3.52
C TYR A 62 18.09 15.55 4.09
N ALA A 63 18.43 15.37 5.37
CA ALA A 63 18.34 14.08 6.06
C ALA A 63 16.90 13.54 6.05
N ARG A 64 15.90 14.41 6.27
CA ARG A 64 14.49 14.02 6.18
C ARG A 64 14.11 13.58 4.77
N ILE A 65 14.46 14.34 3.73
CA ILE A 65 14.18 14.00 2.33
C ILE A 65 14.82 12.64 1.97
N LEU A 66 16.06 12.41 2.39
CA LEU A 66 16.73 11.12 2.20
C LEU A 66 15.98 9.99 2.91
N GLY A 67 15.63 10.18 4.17
CA GLY A 67 14.90 9.19 4.97
C GLY A 67 13.55 8.81 4.37
N GLU A 68 12.76 9.79 3.93
CA GLU A 68 11.47 9.59 3.28
C GLU A 68 11.63 8.78 1.98
N ASN A 69 12.61 9.11 1.14
CA ASN A 69 12.83 8.41 -0.14
C ASN A 69 13.41 7.00 0.05
N VAL A 70 14.26 6.77 1.05
CA VAL A 70 14.74 5.43 1.42
C VAL A 70 13.58 4.57 1.91
N THR A 71 12.67 5.14 2.70
CA THR A 71 11.47 4.42 3.18
C THR A 71 10.58 4.02 2.01
N ASN A 72 10.30 4.93 1.09
CA ASN A 72 9.51 4.65 -0.11
C ASN A 72 10.15 3.56 -0.98
N LEU A 73 11.48 3.62 -1.16
CA LEU A 73 12.22 2.60 -1.91
C LEU A 73 12.11 1.21 -1.27
N ASN A 74 12.23 1.14 0.05
CA ASN A 74 12.08 -0.11 0.79
C ASN A 74 10.66 -0.68 0.68
N GLU A 75 9.63 0.17 0.69
CA GLU A 75 8.23 -0.25 0.49
C GLU A 75 8.03 -0.85 -0.90
N LEU A 76 8.54 -0.21 -1.96
CA LEU A 76 8.48 -0.72 -3.34
C LEU A 76 9.22 -2.06 -3.49
N ILE A 77 10.42 -2.18 -2.92
CA ILE A 77 11.17 -3.44 -2.92
C ILE A 77 10.36 -4.55 -2.24
N GLN A 78 9.73 -4.25 -1.11
CA GLN A 78 8.92 -5.22 -0.40
C GLN A 78 7.69 -5.66 -1.22
N GLU A 79 7.06 -4.76 -1.95
CA GLU A 79 5.95 -5.08 -2.86
C GLU A 79 6.39 -6.04 -3.98
N ILE A 80 7.57 -5.81 -4.57
CA ILE A 80 8.14 -6.71 -5.60
C ILE A 80 8.41 -8.10 -5.01
N LEU A 81 9.00 -8.17 -3.82
CA LEU A 81 9.29 -9.45 -3.15
C LEU A 81 8.02 -10.21 -2.80
N ASP A 82 6.95 -9.52 -2.42
CA ASP A 82 5.66 -10.15 -2.13
C ASP A 82 5.01 -10.74 -3.39
N ILE A 83 5.10 -10.05 -4.52
CA ILE A 83 4.61 -10.56 -5.81
C ILE A 83 5.40 -11.79 -6.23
N ARG A 84 6.73 -11.75 -6.16
CA ARG A 84 7.58 -12.91 -6.44
C ARG A 84 7.21 -14.11 -5.56
N LYS A 85 6.99 -13.88 -4.28
CA LYS A 85 6.61 -14.93 -3.35
C LYS A 85 5.29 -15.60 -3.71
N ILE A 86 4.32 -14.84 -4.22
CA ILE A 86 3.05 -15.38 -4.73
C ILE A 86 3.28 -16.19 -6.02
N GLU A 87 4.15 -15.73 -6.91
CA GLU A 87 4.48 -16.45 -8.16
C GLU A 87 5.21 -17.79 -7.88
N GLU A 88 6.16 -17.81 -6.94
CA GLU A 88 7.00 -18.99 -6.67
C GLU A 88 6.31 -20.04 -5.80
N VAL A 89 5.64 -19.62 -4.74
CA VAL A 89 5.07 -20.50 -3.71
C VAL A 89 3.55 -20.61 -3.81
N GLY A 90 2.94 -19.78 -4.63
CA GLY A 90 1.48 -19.67 -4.71
C GLY A 90 0.89 -19.24 -3.38
N PHE A 91 -0.31 -19.73 -3.08
CA PHE A 91 -1.02 -19.41 -1.83
C PHE A 91 -0.74 -20.39 -0.68
N SER A 92 0.23 -21.28 -0.82
CA SER A 92 0.53 -22.33 0.18
C SER A 92 1.03 -21.81 1.53
N HIS A 93 1.48 -20.55 1.59
CA HIS A 93 1.93 -19.90 2.83
C HIS A 93 0.81 -19.21 3.62
N ILE A 94 -0.43 -19.18 3.09
CA ILE A 94 -1.58 -18.56 3.74
C ILE A 94 -2.00 -19.39 4.95
N GLN A 95 -2.04 -18.75 6.11
CA GLN A 95 -2.47 -19.35 7.37
C GLN A 95 -3.79 -18.75 7.85
N ILE A 96 -4.88 -19.41 7.53
CA ILE A 96 -6.20 -18.98 7.96
C ILE A 96 -6.41 -19.25 9.45
N LYS A 97 -6.69 -18.19 10.21
CA LYS A 97 -7.00 -18.24 11.65
C LYS A 97 -8.24 -17.41 11.95
N ARG A 98 -9.03 -17.85 12.94
CA ARG A 98 -10.17 -17.07 13.42
C ARG A 98 -9.67 -15.98 14.37
N VAL A 99 -9.84 -14.72 13.97
CA VAL A 99 -9.36 -13.55 14.73
C VAL A 99 -10.44 -12.48 14.84
N SER A 100 -10.31 -11.61 15.85
CA SER A 100 -11.13 -10.40 15.94
C SER A 100 -10.62 -9.39 14.92
N VAL A 101 -11.31 -9.29 13.78
CA VAL A 101 -10.94 -8.40 12.69
C VAL A 101 -11.13 -6.93 13.09
N SER A 102 -12.19 -6.61 13.86
CA SER A 102 -12.40 -5.25 14.35
C SER A 102 -11.23 -4.76 15.21
N SER A 103 -10.75 -5.59 16.15
CA SER A 103 -9.59 -5.26 16.98
C SER A 103 -8.31 -5.11 16.16
N LEU A 104 -8.13 -5.96 15.15
CA LEU A 104 -6.98 -5.92 14.27
C LEU A 104 -6.97 -4.64 13.42
N ILE A 105 -8.12 -4.25 12.83
CA ILE A 105 -8.26 -3.03 12.05
C ILE A 105 -8.04 -1.80 12.92
N ARG A 106 -8.66 -1.75 14.11
CA ARG A 106 -8.46 -0.67 15.08
C ARG A 106 -6.97 -0.45 15.35
N LYS A 107 -6.24 -1.52 15.68
CA LYS A 107 -4.80 -1.46 15.95
C LYS A 107 -3.98 -0.95 14.76
N GLN A 108 -4.39 -1.29 13.52
CA GLN A 108 -3.75 -0.73 12.33
C GLN A 108 -4.07 0.76 12.15
N CYS A 109 -5.30 1.19 12.43
CA CYS A 109 -5.72 2.58 12.36
C CYS A 109 -5.00 3.45 13.39
N GLU A 110 -4.75 2.95 14.60
CA GLU A 110 -4.04 3.68 15.67
C GLU A 110 -2.67 4.20 15.22
N SER A 111 -1.97 3.48 14.34
CA SER A 111 -0.67 3.92 13.82
C SER A 111 -0.75 5.17 12.92
N PHE A 112 -1.93 5.53 12.43
CA PHE A 112 -2.15 6.71 11.59
C PHE A 112 -2.67 7.93 12.36
N ILE A 113 -3.02 7.80 13.64
CA ILE A 113 -3.53 8.91 14.45
C ILE A 113 -2.58 10.12 14.47
N PRO A 114 -1.25 9.96 14.68
CA PRO A 114 -0.34 11.11 14.68
C PRO A 114 -0.33 11.87 13.35
N VAL A 115 -0.45 11.14 12.23
CA VAL A 115 -0.51 11.74 10.89
C VAL A 115 -1.83 12.48 10.69
N ALA A 116 -2.93 11.93 11.19
CA ALA A 116 -4.25 12.57 11.13
C ALA A 116 -4.24 13.90 11.91
N GLU A 117 -3.72 13.91 13.14
CA GLU A 117 -3.59 15.09 13.97
C GLU A 117 -2.73 16.17 13.32
N GLN A 118 -1.55 15.79 12.79
CA GLN A 118 -0.64 16.71 12.12
C GLN A 118 -1.28 17.41 10.91
N ASN A 119 -2.12 16.70 10.15
CA ASN A 119 -2.79 17.23 8.96
C ASN A 119 -4.20 17.79 9.23
N GLY A 120 -4.68 17.74 10.48
CA GLY A 120 -6.01 18.15 10.87
C GLY A 120 -7.12 17.29 10.23
N ILE A 121 -6.83 16.04 9.88
CA ILE A 121 -7.77 15.10 9.28
C ILE A 121 -8.66 14.50 10.35
N ASN A 122 -9.99 14.55 10.14
CA ASN A 122 -10.94 13.85 11.00
C ASN A 122 -10.90 12.36 10.65
N PHE A 123 -10.14 11.59 11.45
CA PHE A 123 -9.95 10.16 11.23
C PHE A 123 -10.75 9.35 12.24
N THR A 124 -11.70 8.58 11.75
CA THR A 124 -12.61 7.78 12.58
C THR A 124 -12.54 6.30 12.24
N PHE A 125 -12.69 5.46 13.25
CA PHE A 125 -12.96 4.05 13.11
C PHE A 125 -14.35 3.76 13.69
N SER A 126 -15.30 3.56 12.80
CA SER A 126 -16.69 3.23 13.18
C SER A 126 -16.79 1.79 13.61
N ASP A 127 -16.86 1.60 14.93
CA ASP A 127 -16.96 0.27 15.52
C ASP A 127 -18.39 -0.27 15.36
N VAL A 128 -18.47 -1.58 15.20
CA VAL A 128 -19.74 -2.30 15.40
C VAL A 128 -19.90 -2.57 16.91
N ASP A 129 -21.11 -2.55 17.42
CA ASP A 129 -21.43 -2.79 18.84
C ASP A 129 -20.87 -4.09 19.41
N LYS A 130 -20.46 -5.01 18.53
CA LYS A 130 -19.87 -6.31 18.89
C LYS A 130 -18.60 -6.59 18.10
N PRO A 131 -17.61 -7.25 18.72
CA PRO A 131 -16.39 -7.66 18.02
C PRO A 131 -16.71 -8.54 16.80
N VAL A 132 -16.16 -8.19 15.63
CA VAL A 132 -16.29 -8.95 14.40
C VAL A 132 -15.18 -10.00 14.34
N TYR A 133 -15.55 -11.28 14.33
CA TYR A 133 -14.63 -12.41 14.19
C TYR A 133 -14.71 -12.99 12.78
N TRP A 134 -13.56 -13.24 12.16
CA TRP A 134 -13.49 -13.81 10.81
C TRP A 134 -12.30 -14.75 10.66
N ASN A 135 -12.43 -15.70 9.74
CA ASN A 135 -11.34 -16.61 9.37
C ASN A 135 -10.51 -15.97 8.28
N THR A 136 -9.26 -15.59 8.58
CA THR A 136 -8.40 -14.87 7.63
C THR A 136 -6.93 -15.14 7.89
N ASP A 137 -6.11 -14.84 6.89
CA ASP A 137 -4.66 -14.73 7.03
C ASP A 137 -4.32 -13.35 7.58
N VAL A 138 -3.80 -13.31 8.82
CA VAL A 138 -3.55 -12.06 9.54
C VAL A 138 -2.52 -11.16 8.87
N PRO A 139 -1.35 -11.67 8.38
CA PRO A 139 -0.39 -10.84 7.66
C PRO A 139 -0.97 -10.19 6.42
N SER A 140 -1.69 -10.96 5.59
CA SER A 140 -2.31 -10.47 4.37
C SER A 140 -3.39 -9.41 4.66
N LEU A 141 -4.24 -9.66 5.66
CA LEU A 141 -5.27 -8.69 6.05
C LEU A 141 -4.67 -7.38 6.56
N LYS A 142 -3.63 -7.44 7.40
CA LYS A 142 -2.92 -6.23 7.86
C LYS A 142 -2.38 -5.41 6.70
N LYS A 143 -1.80 -6.07 5.70
CA LYS A 143 -1.26 -5.42 4.51
C LYS A 143 -2.35 -4.74 3.70
N ILE A 144 -3.48 -5.42 3.47
CA ILE A 144 -4.64 -4.85 2.76
C ILE A 144 -5.12 -3.58 3.47
N ILE A 145 -5.33 -3.65 4.80
CA ILE A 145 -5.81 -2.51 5.58
C ILE A 145 -4.83 -1.35 5.53
N ARG A 146 -3.53 -1.62 5.74
CA ARG A 146 -2.48 -0.59 5.68
C ARG A 146 -2.47 0.11 4.32
N ASN A 147 -2.56 -0.63 3.22
CA ASN A 147 -2.59 -0.05 1.88
C ASN A 147 -3.83 0.81 1.65
N LEU A 148 -5.01 0.34 2.06
CA LEU A 148 -6.25 1.10 1.91
C LEU A 148 -6.23 2.39 2.74
N VAL A 149 -5.81 2.32 4.00
CA VAL A 149 -5.74 3.48 4.89
C VAL A 149 -4.65 4.45 4.43
N SER A 150 -3.46 3.97 4.06
CA SER A 150 -2.38 4.80 3.51
C SER A 150 -2.83 5.54 2.25
N ASN A 151 -3.54 4.87 1.33
CA ASN A 151 -4.13 5.51 0.15
C ASN A 151 -5.16 6.58 0.54
N ALA A 152 -6.02 6.31 1.52
CA ALA A 152 -6.96 7.32 2.00
C ALA A 152 -6.24 8.58 2.52
N PHE A 153 -5.16 8.43 3.29
CA PHE A 153 -4.35 9.56 3.74
C PHE A 153 -3.66 10.30 2.60
N LYS A 154 -3.10 9.55 1.63
CA LYS A 154 -2.41 10.13 0.46
C LYS A 154 -3.33 11.02 -0.40
N TYR A 155 -4.60 10.66 -0.51
CA TYR A 155 -5.56 11.33 -1.38
C TYR A 155 -6.56 12.22 -0.64
N THR A 156 -6.46 12.36 0.68
CA THR A 156 -7.27 13.28 1.48
C THR A 156 -6.53 14.59 1.67
N GLU A 157 -7.19 15.69 1.38
CA GLU A 157 -6.65 17.03 1.63
C GLU A 157 -6.65 17.34 3.13
N GLN A 158 -5.85 18.34 3.56
CA GLN A 158 -5.85 18.81 4.94
C GLN A 158 -7.28 19.17 5.39
N LYS A 159 -7.60 18.86 6.64
CA LYS A 159 -8.93 19.04 7.25
C LYS A 159 -10.03 18.19 6.62
N GLY A 160 -9.66 17.20 5.80
CA GLY A 160 -10.60 16.22 5.25
C GLY A 160 -11.06 15.20 6.29
N THR A 161 -11.83 14.21 5.82
CA THR A 161 -12.36 13.13 6.67
C THR A 161 -11.97 11.79 6.09
N ILE A 162 -11.54 10.87 6.96
CA ILE A 162 -11.34 9.45 6.66
C ILE A 162 -12.14 8.64 7.67
N ASP A 163 -12.97 7.72 7.18
CA ASP A 163 -13.72 6.79 8.02
C ASP A 163 -13.42 5.35 7.61
N VAL A 164 -13.10 4.52 8.61
CA VAL A 164 -12.87 3.08 8.42
C VAL A 164 -13.94 2.33 9.18
N SER A 165 -14.62 1.40 8.52
CA SER A 165 -15.63 0.57 9.15
C SER A 165 -15.52 -0.89 8.73
N VAL A 166 -16.01 -1.79 9.59
CA VAL A 166 -16.04 -3.23 9.36
C VAL A 166 -17.38 -3.82 9.78
N ARG A 167 -17.94 -4.69 8.94
CA ARG A 167 -19.16 -5.43 9.24
C ARG A 167 -19.20 -6.77 8.53
N ILE A 168 -20.08 -7.65 8.98
CA ILE A 168 -20.45 -8.86 8.26
C ILE A 168 -21.82 -8.65 7.64
N GLU A 169 -21.93 -8.92 6.36
CA GLU A 169 -23.18 -8.81 5.61
C GLU A 169 -23.26 -9.94 4.60
N ASN A 170 -24.35 -10.73 4.60
CA ASN A 170 -24.56 -11.86 3.68
C ASN A 170 -23.38 -12.83 3.60
N GLU A 171 -22.81 -13.22 4.75
CA GLU A 171 -21.65 -14.11 4.85
C GLU A 171 -20.33 -13.54 4.27
N TYR A 172 -20.28 -12.23 4.03
CA TYR A 172 -19.07 -11.53 3.61
C TYR A 172 -18.55 -10.62 4.71
N LEU A 173 -17.24 -10.58 4.86
CA LEU A 173 -16.55 -9.55 5.63
C LEU A 173 -16.41 -8.30 4.76
N ILE A 174 -17.08 -7.23 5.14
CA ILE A 174 -17.01 -5.94 4.45
C ILE A 174 -16.15 -4.99 5.27
N ILE A 175 -15.05 -4.54 4.67
CA ILE A 175 -14.20 -3.48 5.19
C ILE A 175 -14.35 -2.29 4.26
N LYS A 176 -14.82 -1.16 4.81
CA LYS A 176 -15.01 0.08 4.06
C LYS A 176 -14.02 1.11 4.56
N VAL A 177 -13.27 1.71 3.65
CA VAL A 177 -12.45 2.89 3.89
C VAL A 177 -13.02 4.01 3.02
N TYR A 178 -13.50 5.05 3.66
CA TYR A 178 -14.05 6.24 3.01
C TYR A 178 -13.11 7.42 3.23
N ASN A 179 -12.93 8.25 2.24
CA ASN A 179 -12.18 9.49 2.37
C ASN A 179 -12.76 10.62 1.50
N THR A 180 -12.62 11.85 1.98
CA THR A 180 -12.98 13.07 1.25
C THR A 180 -11.80 13.52 0.40
N GLY A 181 -11.62 12.93 -0.78
CA GLY A 181 -10.54 13.29 -1.69
C GLY A 181 -11.05 13.41 -3.13
N LYS A 182 -10.16 13.77 -4.04
CA LYS A 182 -10.44 13.65 -5.47
C LYS A 182 -10.64 12.17 -5.75
N GLY A 183 -11.85 11.77 -6.13
CA GLY A 183 -12.16 10.38 -6.45
C GLY A 183 -11.19 9.76 -7.46
N ILE A 184 -11.26 8.46 -7.62
CA ILE A 184 -10.50 7.74 -8.66
C ILE A 184 -11.17 8.06 -10.00
N ALA A 185 -10.39 8.57 -10.95
CA ALA A 185 -10.85 8.87 -12.31
C ALA A 185 -11.05 7.59 -13.14
#